data_4659ba38bba4385f3f96aa45b50a05dd
#
_entry.id   4659ba38bba4385f3f96aa45b50a05dd
#
_cell.length_a   1.000
_cell.length_b   1.000
_cell.length_c   1.000
_cell.angle_alpha   90.00
_cell.angle_beta   90.00
_cell.angle_gamma   90.00
#
_symmetry.space_group_name_H-M   'P 1'
#
loop_
_entity.id
_entity.type
_entity.pdbx_description
1 polymer ?
#
loop_
_entity_poly.entity_id
_entity_poly.type
_entity_poly.pdbx_seq_one_letter_code
_entity_poly.pdbx_strand_id
1 'polypeptide(L)'
;GLPKNLSNKYIKELSSGLKECAAQYGTQIIGGDTILSNKLIISLTIISYLNSKKPLIRNGAKIGDIVCYTGVLGGSIKGLRTLLNGGKISSNSRFVTPNLRQEFIKQSAKWIRSGMDISDGLASDLPKITQNRAVKFNKKLSKFEFISGEEYEMLIVVPPKNIKRVLNQAKKCRVKLNLLGKIINERAKFHGKFTHF
;
A
#
# COMPACT_ATOMS: atom_id res chain seq x y z
N GLY A 1 0.11 24.70 4.38
CA GLY A 1 0.46 25.61 5.47
C GLY A 1 1.96 25.71 5.64
N LEU A 2 2.50 26.91 5.55
CA LEU A 2 3.95 27.15 5.66
C LEU A 2 4.25 28.04 6.88
N PRO A 3 5.22 27.65 7.75
CA PRO A 3 5.74 28.54 8.79
C PRO A 3 6.48 29.76 8.23
N LYS A 4 6.38 30.90 8.93
CA LYS A 4 7.05 32.15 8.53
C LYS A 4 8.57 32.02 8.37
N ASN A 5 9.19 31.13 9.12
CA ASN A 5 10.64 30.97 9.19
C ASN A 5 11.23 29.96 8.20
N LEU A 6 10.42 29.43 7.27
CA LEU A 6 10.93 28.56 6.21
C LEU A 6 11.78 29.34 5.21
N SER A 7 12.95 28.81 4.90
CA SER A 7 13.81 29.42 3.87
C SER A 7 13.24 29.24 2.47
N ASN A 8 13.51 30.21 1.58
CA ASN A 8 13.16 30.11 0.17
C ASN A 8 13.78 28.86 -0.49
N LYS A 9 14.96 28.43 -0.03
CA LYS A 9 15.61 27.22 -0.51
C LYS A 9 14.74 26.00 -0.19
N TYR A 10 14.27 25.85 1.04
CA TYR A 10 13.40 24.75 1.45
C TYR A 10 12.11 24.69 0.64
N ILE A 11 11.46 25.85 0.43
CA ILE A 11 10.23 25.93 -0.36
C ILE A 11 10.45 25.49 -1.82
N LYS A 12 11.57 25.90 -2.42
CA LYS A 12 11.95 25.48 -3.78
C LYS A 12 12.21 23.97 -3.85
N GLU A 13 12.95 23.40 -2.89
CA GLU A 13 13.24 21.97 -2.83
C GLU A 13 11.95 21.14 -2.65
N LEU A 14 11.05 21.56 -1.77
CA LEU A 14 9.74 20.92 -1.58
C LEU A 14 8.91 20.95 -2.88
N SER A 15 8.86 22.11 -3.53
CA SER A 15 8.14 22.29 -4.78
C SER A 15 8.72 21.43 -5.92
N SER A 16 10.05 21.34 -6.03
CA SER A 16 10.72 20.46 -6.98
C SER A 16 10.42 18.99 -6.71
N GLY A 17 10.48 18.55 -5.45
CA GLY A 17 10.15 17.18 -5.08
C GLY A 17 8.71 16.79 -5.42
N LEU A 18 7.74 17.67 -5.17
CA LEU A 18 6.35 17.45 -5.57
C LEU A 18 6.20 17.32 -7.08
N LYS A 19 6.85 18.20 -7.85
CA LYS A 19 6.84 18.17 -9.31
C LYS A 19 7.48 16.90 -9.87
N GLU A 20 8.63 16.52 -9.35
CA GLU A 20 9.35 15.31 -9.76
C GLU A 20 8.53 14.03 -9.46
N CYS A 21 7.94 13.95 -8.27
CA CYS A 21 7.06 12.86 -7.90
C CYS A 21 5.84 12.77 -8.82
N ALA A 22 5.19 13.89 -9.11
CA ALA A 22 4.06 13.93 -10.03
C ALA A 22 4.45 13.43 -11.43
N ALA A 23 5.58 13.90 -11.96
CA ALA A 23 6.10 13.47 -13.24
C ALA A 23 6.43 11.98 -13.29
N GLN A 24 7.05 11.45 -12.24
CA GLN A 24 7.40 10.02 -12.13
C GLN A 24 6.17 9.11 -12.26
N TYR A 25 5.02 9.54 -11.77
CA TYR A 25 3.77 8.76 -11.81
C TYR A 25 2.80 9.20 -12.90
N GLY A 26 3.23 10.06 -13.81
CA GLY A 26 2.42 10.54 -14.93
C GLY A 26 1.19 11.32 -14.47
N THR A 27 1.30 12.02 -13.33
CA THR A 27 0.26 12.91 -12.80
C THR A 27 0.64 14.37 -13.02
N GLN A 28 -0.35 15.26 -12.92
CA GLN A 28 -0.15 16.70 -13.05
C GLN A 28 -0.63 17.42 -11.81
N ILE A 29 0.10 18.42 -11.37
CA ILE A 29 -0.36 19.34 -10.33
C ILE A 29 -1.28 20.35 -11.03
N ILE A 30 -2.58 20.29 -10.70
CA ILE A 30 -3.60 21.11 -11.37
C ILE A 30 -4.01 22.35 -10.56
N GLY A 31 -3.56 22.44 -9.31
CA GLY A 31 -3.86 23.57 -8.46
C GLY A 31 -3.37 23.36 -7.04
N GLY A 32 -3.59 24.34 -6.23
CA GLY A 32 -3.24 24.37 -4.82
C GLY A 32 -3.29 25.77 -4.26
N ASP A 33 -3.18 25.86 -2.95
CA ASP A 33 -3.10 27.13 -2.23
C ASP A 33 -2.04 27.04 -1.14
N THR A 34 -1.51 28.18 -0.73
CA THR A 34 -0.50 28.29 0.30
C THR A 34 -0.93 29.33 1.33
N ILE A 35 -1.08 28.88 2.56
CA ILE A 35 -1.48 29.73 3.68
C ILE A 35 -0.38 29.76 4.75
N LEU A 36 -0.41 30.81 5.56
CA LEU A 36 0.44 30.91 6.74
C LEU A 36 -0.01 29.90 7.82
N SER A 37 0.94 29.23 8.43
CA SER A 37 0.67 28.27 9.51
C SER A 37 1.81 28.27 10.53
N ASN A 38 1.55 27.76 11.73
CA ASN A 38 2.59 27.58 12.76
C ASN A 38 3.44 26.32 12.52
N LYS A 39 2.95 25.39 11.70
CA LYS A 39 3.63 24.12 11.35
C LYS A 39 3.58 23.90 9.85
N LEU A 40 4.55 23.15 9.34
CA LEU A 40 4.47 22.67 7.96
C LEU A 40 3.30 21.66 7.85
N ILE A 41 2.32 21.98 7.02
CA ILE A 41 1.17 21.12 6.74
C ILE A 41 1.06 20.97 5.23
N ILE A 42 1.07 19.71 4.76
CA ILE A 42 0.88 19.37 3.36
C ILE A 42 -0.35 18.48 3.26
N SER A 43 -1.34 18.91 2.49
CA SER A 43 -2.54 18.14 2.17
C SER A 43 -2.60 17.92 0.67
N LEU A 44 -2.73 16.67 0.23
CA LEU A 44 -2.80 16.31 -1.17
C LEU A 44 -4.15 15.70 -1.48
N THR A 45 -4.80 16.22 -2.52
CA THR A 45 -6.02 15.62 -3.11
C THR A 45 -5.67 15.06 -4.48
N ILE A 46 -5.91 13.78 -4.69
CA ILE A 46 -5.67 13.12 -5.97
C ILE A 46 -7.00 12.82 -6.64
N ILE A 47 -7.16 13.32 -7.87
CA ILE A 47 -8.32 13.04 -8.71
C ILE A 47 -7.87 12.11 -9.84
N SER A 48 -8.62 11.03 -10.07
CA SER A 48 -8.31 10.05 -11.10
C SER A 48 -9.58 9.56 -11.79
N TYR A 49 -9.43 9.13 -13.04
CA TYR A 49 -10.50 8.50 -13.80
C TYR A 49 -10.26 7.00 -13.91
N LEU A 50 -11.34 6.23 -13.77
CA LEU A 50 -11.29 4.79 -13.96
C LEU A 50 -11.27 4.46 -15.45
N ASN A 51 -10.20 3.79 -15.91
CA ASN A 51 -10.14 3.23 -17.26
C ASN A 51 -10.88 1.88 -17.36
N SER A 52 -11.38 1.33 -16.25
CA SER A 52 -12.11 0.07 -16.17
C SER A 52 -13.56 0.30 -15.79
N LYS A 53 -14.45 -0.61 -16.22
CA LYS A 53 -15.88 -0.54 -15.90
C LYS A 53 -16.19 -0.71 -14.40
N LYS A 54 -15.25 -1.19 -13.59
CA LYS A 54 -15.44 -1.42 -12.15
C LYS A 54 -14.22 -0.96 -11.36
N PRO A 55 -14.40 -0.19 -10.29
CA PRO A 55 -13.33 0.14 -9.36
C PRO A 55 -12.86 -1.11 -8.63
N LEU A 56 -11.59 -1.14 -8.28
CA LEU A 56 -11.06 -2.12 -7.35
C LEU A 56 -11.39 -1.67 -5.92
N ILE A 57 -12.34 -2.34 -5.29
CA ILE A 57 -12.85 -1.99 -3.97
C ILE A 57 -12.43 -3.03 -2.92
N ARG A 58 -12.50 -2.66 -1.65
CA ARG A 58 -12.21 -3.57 -0.51
C ARG A 58 -13.24 -4.69 -0.36
N ASN A 59 -14.49 -4.42 -0.74
CA ASN A 59 -15.60 -5.36 -0.59
C ASN A 59 -15.71 -6.31 -1.79
N GLY A 60 -16.30 -7.49 -1.55
CA GLY A 60 -16.61 -8.45 -2.62
C GLY A 60 -15.85 -9.78 -2.51
N ALA A 61 -14.97 -9.95 -1.54
CA ALA A 61 -14.31 -11.22 -1.28
C ALA A 61 -15.31 -12.34 -0.99
N LYS A 62 -15.05 -13.54 -1.52
CA LYS A 62 -15.90 -14.73 -1.36
C LYS A 62 -15.12 -15.87 -0.71
N ILE A 63 -15.84 -16.76 -0.03
CA ILE A 63 -15.27 -18.02 0.46
C ILE A 63 -14.64 -18.77 -0.72
N GLY A 64 -13.46 -19.32 -0.51
CA GLY A 64 -12.68 -20.01 -1.53
C GLY A 64 -11.76 -19.14 -2.37
N ASP A 65 -11.90 -17.80 -2.32
CA ASP A 65 -10.97 -16.90 -3.00
C ASP A 65 -9.58 -16.95 -2.36
N ILE A 66 -8.58 -16.65 -3.17
CA ILE A 66 -7.16 -16.65 -2.78
C ILE A 66 -6.76 -15.23 -2.40
N VAL A 67 -6.19 -15.08 -1.22
CA VAL A 67 -5.60 -13.83 -0.75
C VAL A 67 -4.13 -13.80 -1.14
N CYS A 68 -3.71 -12.71 -1.77
CA CYS A 68 -2.33 -12.48 -2.18
C CYS A 68 -1.87 -11.09 -1.76
N TYR A 69 -0.55 -10.93 -1.64
CA TYR A 69 0.05 -9.61 -1.48
C TYR A 69 1.29 -9.47 -2.38
N THR A 70 1.60 -8.23 -2.75
CA THR A 70 2.77 -7.91 -3.57
C THR A 70 4.01 -7.67 -2.70
N GLY A 71 5.18 -7.85 -3.26
CA GLY A 71 6.48 -7.46 -2.68
C GLY A 71 6.93 -8.26 -1.47
N VAL A 72 7.54 -7.58 -0.53
CA VAL A 72 8.08 -8.12 0.74
C VAL A 72 7.61 -7.22 1.86
N LEU A 73 7.12 -7.78 2.95
CA LEU A 73 6.63 -7.05 4.12
C LEU A 73 7.67 -7.03 5.26
N GLY A 74 7.46 -6.14 6.22
CA GLY A 74 8.34 -5.97 7.38
C GLY A 74 9.49 -4.97 7.15
N GLY A 75 9.54 -4.34 5.99
CA GLY A 75 10.57 -3.35 5.66
C GLY A 75 10.37 -2.02 6.38
N SER A 76 9.13 -1.55 6.43
CA SER A 76 8.77 -0.28 7.04
C SER A 76 9.05 -0.27 8.55
N ILE A 77 8.57 -1.27 9.29
CA ILE A 77 8.81 -1.35 10.74
C ILE A 77 10.31 -1.49 11.08
N LYS A 78 11.10 -2.16 10.22
CA LYS A 78 12.56 -2.22 10.40
C LYS A 78 13.20 -0.86 10.21
N GLY A 79 12.82 -0.13 9.16
CA GLY A 79 13.28 1.23 8.90
C GLY A 79 12.99 2.17 10.07
N LEU A 80 11.74 2.17 10.54
CA LEU A 80 11.33 2.95 11.70
C LEU A 80 12.19 2.63 12.94
N ARG A 81 12.36 1.35 13.27
CA ARG A 81 13.17 0.94 14.42
C ARG A 81 14.63 1.38 14.30
N THR A 82 15.19 1.30 13.08
CA THR A 82 16.55 1.80 12.84
C THR A 82 16.65 3.29 13.17
N LEU A 83 15.69 4.11 12.73
CA LEU A 83 15.66 5.54 13.02
C LEU A 83 15.48 5.83 14.54
N LEU A 84 14.53 5.15 15.18
CA LEU A 84 14.26 5.32 16.61
C LEU A 84 15.47 4.96 17.48
N ASN A 85 16.33 4.04 17.00
CA ASN A 85 17.58 3.66 17.65
C ASN A 85 18.77 4.53 17.21
N GLY A 86 18.55 5.69 16.59
CA GLY A 86 19.60 6.62 16.15
C GLY A 86 20.37 6.18 14.91
N GLY A 87 19.93 5.11 14.23
CA GLY A 87 20.55 4.64 12.99
C GLY A 87 20.15 5.47 11.77
N LYS A 88 20.79 5.19 10.64
CA LYS A 88 20.50 5.83 9.36
C LYS A 88 19.87 4.85 8.40
N ILE A 89 18.93 5.32 7.59
CA ILE A 89 18.34 4.57 6.47
C ILE A 89 18.66 5.26 5.15
N SER A 90 18.84 4.44 4.11
CA SER A 90 19.03 4.93 2.75
C SER A 90 17.77 5.61 2.22
N SER A 91 17.95 6.66 1.40
CA SER A 91 16.86 7.30 0.66
C SER A 91 16.10 6.33 -0.26
N ASN A 92 16.79 5.29 -0.75
CA ASN A 92 16.18 4.23 -1.57
C ASN A 92 15.50 3.13 -0.72
N SER A 93 15.51 3.25 0.60
CA SER A 93 14.74 2.36 1.48
C SER A 93 13.25 2.47 1.16
N ARG A 94 12.56 1.34 1.16
CA ARG A 94 11.10 1.30 0.97
C ARG A 94 10.33 2.04 2.07
N PHE A 95 10.95 2.26 3.21
CA PHE A 95 10.44 3.13 4.26
C PHE A 95 10.37 4.60 3.81
N VAL A 96 11.33 5.05 3.00
CA VAL A 96 11.38 6.43 2.47
C VAL A 96 10.65 6.52 1.13
N THR A 97 10.89 5.53 0.26
CA THR A 97 10.36 5.50 -1.11
C THR A 97 9.62 4.19 -1.34
N PRO A 98 8.31 4.14 -1.07
CA PRO A 98 7.51 2.94 -1.28
C PRO A 98 7.41 2.59 -2.76
N ASN A 99 7.37 1.29 -3.05
CA ASN A 99 7.21 0.78 -4.41
C ASN A 99 5.74 0.70 -4.80
N LEU A 100 5.24 1.66 -5.55
CA LEU A 100 3.87 1.63 -6.04
C LEU A 100 3.68 0.53 -7.11
N ARG A 101 2.56 -0.18 -7.04
CA ARG A 101 2.23 -1.30 -7.94
C ARG A 101 1.21 -0.90 -9.02
N GLN A 102 1.25 0.37 -9.41
CA GLN A 102 0.28 0.99 -10.32
C GLN A 102 0.08 0.20 -11.60
N GLU A 103 1.15 -0.12 -12.32
CA GLU A 103 1.08 -0.80 -13.61
C GLU A 103 0.56 -2.25 -13.48
N PHE A 104 1.00 -2.97 -12.45
CA PHE A 104 0.50 -4.31 -12.15
C PHE A 104 -1.01 -4.29 -11.89
N ILE A 105 -1.49 -3.37 -11.06
CA ILE A 105 -2.90 -3.26 -10.71
C ILE A 105 -3.73 -2.84 -11.93
N LYS A 106 -3.28 -1.85 -12.69
CA LYS A 106 -3.94 -1.41 -13.92
C LYS A 106 -4.20 -2.55 -14.89
N GLN A 107 -3.20 -3.42 -15.08
CA GLN A 107 -3.30 -4.54 -16.01
C GLN A 107 -4.05 -5.76 -15.43
N SER A 108 -4.09 -5.91 -14.10
CA SER A 108 -4.66 -7.10 -13.42
C SER A 108 -6.06 -6.88 -12.86
N ALA A 109 -6.52 -5.66 -12.68
CA ALA A 109 -7.77 -5.32 -11.98
C ALA A 109 -8.99 -6.13 -12.45
N LYS A 110 -9.11 -6.41 -13.75
CA LYS A 110 -10.20 -7.19 -14.33
C LYS A 110 -10.27 -8.65 -13.83
N TRP A 111 -9.19 -9.19 -13.27
CA TRP A 111 -9.10 -10.54 -12.73
C TRP A 111 -9.13 -10.59 -11.20
N ILE A 112 -9.02 -9.44 -10.55
CA ILE A 112 -9.01 -9.26 -9.11
C ILE A 112 -10.44 -8.97 -8.65
N ARG A 113 -10.83 -9.53 -7.51
CA ARG A 113 -12.16 -9.33 -6.94
C ARG A 113 -12.20 -8.14 -5.99
N SER A 114 -11.21 -8.03 -5.15
CA SER A 114 -11.06 -6.97 -4.15
C SER A 114 -9.60 -6.60 -3.99
N GLY A 115 -9.32 -5.36 -3.65
CA GLY A 115 -7.95 -4.90 -3.42
C GLY A 115 -7.89 -3.66 -2.56
N MET A 116 -6.78 -3.53 -1.85
CA MET A 116 -6.39 -2.36 -1.08
C MET A 116 -4.87 -2.35 -0.91
N ASP A 117 -4.31 -1.25 -0.49
CA ASP A 117 -2.93 -1.19 -0.02
C ASP A 117 -2.78 -1.76 1.40
N ILE A 118 -1.56 -2.08 1.78
CA ILE A 118 -1.20 -2.47 3.15
C ILE A 118 -0.63 -1.23 3.84
N SER A 119 -1.49 -0.48 4.51
CA SER A 119 -1.13 0.72 5.27
C SER A 119 -1.06 0.47 6.78
N ASP A 120 -1.98 -0.33 7.32
CA ASP A 120 -2.07 -0.61 8.76
C ASP A 120 -1.42 -1.96 9.15
N GLY A 121 -0.88 -2.67 8.15
CA GLY A 121 -0.33 -4.02 8.29
C GLY A 121 -1.36 -5.12 8.08
N LEU A 122 -0.88 -6.31 7.72
CA LEU A 122 -1.76 -7.44 7.38
C LEU A 122 -2.73 -7.78 8.51
N ALA A 123 -2.31 -7.64 9.75
CA ALA A 123 -3.15 -7.91 10.90
C ALA A 123 -4.42 -7.06 10.94
N SER A 124 -4.32 -5.78 10.54
CA SER A 124 -5.45 -4.85 10.46
C SER A 124 -6.17 -4.92 9.12
N ASP A 125 -5.45 -5.13 8.02
CA ASP A 125 -5.99 -4.99 6.67
C ASP A 125 -6.66 -6.26 6.15
N LEU A 126 -6.21 -7.45 6.62
CA LEU A 126 -6.87 -8.72 6.28
C LEU A 126 -8.35 -8.77 6.65
N PRO A 127 -8.76 -8.43 7.89
CA PRO A 127 -10.18 -8.41 8.24
C PRO A 127 -11.02 -7.50 7.35
N LYS A 128 -10.47 -6.35 6.98
CA LYS A 128 -11.14 -5.36 6.12
C LYS A 128 -11.43 -5.95 4.74
N ILE A 129 -10.42 -6.55 4.10
CA ILE A 129 -10.58 -7.09 2.74
C ILE A 129 -11.33 -8.42 2.70
N THR A 130 -11.21 -9.25 3.75
CA THR A 130 -11.90 -10.55 3.83
C THR A 130 -13.29 -10.46 4.43
N GLN A 131 -13.75 -9.25 4.83
CA GLN A 131 -15.02 -9.02 5.52
C GLN A 131 -15.12 -9.85 6.81
N ASN A 132 -14.06 -9.83 7.60
CA ASN A 132 -13.90 -10.59 8.85
C ASN A 132 -13.97 -12.12 8.71
N ARG A 133 -13.76 -12.66 7.50
CA ARG A 133 -13.59 -14.10 7.31
C ARG A 133 -12.15 -14.52 7.54
N ALA A 134 -11.98 -15.71 8.08
CA ALA A 134 -10.65 -16.28 8.31
C ALA A 134 -9.96 -16.65 7.00
N VAL A 135 -8.63 -16.61 7.05
CA VAL A 135 -7.77 -17.06 5.97
C VAL A 135 -6.99 -18.28 6.42
N LYS A 136 -7.13 -19.38 5.70
CA LYS A 136 -6.25 -20.55 5.87
C LYS A 136 -4.93 -20.25 5.17
N PHE A 137 -3.91 -19.93 5.96
CA PHE A 137 -2.60 -19.52 5.45
C PHE A 137 -1.85 -20.68 4.79
N ASN A 138 -1.19 -20.41 3.68
CA ASN A 138 -0.31 -21.35 2.97
C ASN A 138 1.12 -21.34 3.53
N LYS A 139 1.51 -20.26 4.22
CA LYS A 139 2.82 -20.10 4.83
C LYS A 139 2.71 -19.38 6.16
N LYS A 140 3.67 -19.62 7.03
CA LYS A 140 3.84 -18.87 8.27
C LYS A 140 4.48 -17.52 7.95
N LEU A 141 3.91 -16.46 8.47
CA LEU A 141 4.49 -15.11 8.44
C LEU A 141 5.22 -14.86 9.76
N SER A 142 6.31 -14.12 9.69
CA SER A 142 6.94 -13.57 10.89
C SER A 142 6.04 -12.50 11.51
N LYS A 143 6.23 -12.22 12.81
CA LYS A 143 5.50 -11.16 13.51
C LYS A 143 5.66 -9.82 12.76
N PHE A 144 6.86 -9.49 12.31
CA PHE A 144 7.13 -8.24 11.58
C PHE A 144 6.39 -8.15 10.25
N GLU A 145 6.38 -9.23 9.46
CA GLU A 145 5.60 -9.24 8.20
C GLU A 145 4.11 -9.04 8.44
N PHE A 146 3.61 -9.50 9.59
CA PHE A 146 2.19 -9.48 9.89
C PHE A 146 1.72 -8.13 10.45
N ILE A 147 2.54 -7.44 11.25
CA ILE A 147 2.17 -6.19 11.92
C ILE A 147 2.74 -4.93 11.26
N SER A 148 3.63 -5.05 10.27
CA SER A 148 4.24 -3.87 9.64
C SER A 148 3.22 -3.08 8.85
N GLY A 149 2.91 -1.89 9.30
CA GLY A 149 2.18 -0.88 8.53
C GLY A 149 3.09 -0.09 7.59
N GLU A 150 2.52 0.88 6.88
CA GLU A 150 3.22 1.78 5.95
C GLU A 150 4.06 1.02 4.88
N GLU A 151 3.61 -0.18 4.49
CA GLU A 151 4.30 -0.98 3.47
C GLU A 151 3.92 -0.57 2.05
N TYR A 152 2.70 -0.06 1.85
CA TYR A 152 2.13 0.36 0.57
C TYR A 152 2.22 -0.69 -0.55
N GLU A 153 2.37 -1.95 -0.19
CA GLU A 153 2.20 -3.07 -1.08
C GLU A 153 0.70 -3.37 -1.24
N MET A 154 0.33 -4.02 -2.33
CA MET A 154 -1.07 -4.34 -2.59
C MET A 154 -1.49 -5.65 -1.93
N LEU A 155 -2.60 -5.61 -1.20
CA LEU A 155 -3.34 -6.76 -0.70
C LEU A 155 -4.53 -7.00 -1.63
N ILE A 156 -4.60 -8.17 -2.25
CA ILE A 156 -5.60 -8.49 -3.28
C ILE A 156 -6.27 -9.84 -3.03
N VAL A 157 -7.53 -9.92 -3.42
CA VAL A 157 -8.32 -11.15 -3.39
C VAL A 157 -8.63 -11.57 -4.82
N VAL A 158 -8.26 -12.80 -5.16
CA VAL A 158 -8.34 -13.31 -6.53
C VAL A 158 -9.19 -14.58 -6.58
N PRO A 159 -10.20 -14.67 -7.45
CA PRO A 159 -10.91 -15.91 -7.69
C PRO A 159 -9.96 -17.02 -8.14
N PRO A 160 -10.10 -18.29 -7.68
CA PRO A 160 -9.20 -19.38 -8.05
C PRO A 160 -8.99 -19.53 -9.55
N LYS A 161 -10.05 -19.36 -10.35
CA LYS A 161 -9.99 -19.45 -11.82
C LYS A 161 -9.09 -18.41 -12.48
N ASN A 162 -8.81 -17.30 -11.80
CA ASN A 162 -8.01 -16.20 -12.33
C ASN A 162 -6.56 -16.18 -11.81
N ILE A 163 -6.21 -17.01 -10.82
CA ILE A 163 -4.91 -16.92 -10.14
C ILE A 163 -3.73 -17.07 -11.10
N LYS A 164 -3.80 -17.99 -12.05
CA LYS A 164 -2.73 -18.17 -13.05
C LYS A 164 -2.52 -16.92 -13.90
N ARG A 165 -3.61 -16.23 -14.29
CA ARG A 165 -3.56 -14.99 -15.08
C ARG A 165 -2.88 -13.86 -14.28
N VAL A 166 -3.25 -13.70 -13.00
CA VAL A 166 -2.69 -12.68 -12.12
C VAL A 166 -1.20 -12.97 -11.84
N LEU A 167 -0.82 -14.24 -11.61
CA LEU A 167 0.58 -14.63 -11.44
C LEU A 167 1.42 -14.33 -12.69
N ASN A 168 0.91 -14.65 -13.86
CA ASN A 168 1.60 -14.37 -15.12
C ASN A 168 1.75 -12.85 -15.35
N GLN A 169 0.74 -12.07 -15.00
CA GLN A 169 0.81 -10.62 -15.10
C GLN A 169 1.82 -10.05 -14.10
N ALA A 170 1.87 -10.57 -12.87
CA ALA A 170 2.86 -10.17 -11.89
C ALA A 170 4.30 -10.42 -12.39
N LYS A 171 4.54 -11.58 -13.02
CA LYS A 171 5.84 -11.88 -13.67
C LYS A 171 6.19 -10.87 -14.77
N LYS A 172 5.24 -10.54 -15.66
CA LYS A 172 5.43 -9.54 -16.72
C LYS A 172 5.78 -8.16 -16.16
N CYS A 173 5.15 -7.76 -15.07
CA CYS A 173 5.41 -6.50 -14.39
C CYS A 173 6.62 -6.55 -13.42
N ARG A 174 7.33 -7.69 -13.34
CA ARG A 174 8.43 -7.92 -12.39
C ARG A 174 8.02 -7.67 -10.93
N VAL A 175 6.77 -8.00 -10.60
CA VAL A 175 6.22 -7.87 -9.25
C VAL A 175 6.22 -9.23 -8.57
N LYS A 176 6.84 -9.33 -7.40
CA LYS A 176 6.74 -10.52 -6.55
C LYS A 176 5.31 -10.59 -6.02
N LEU A 177 4.55 -11.62 -6.39
CA LEU A 177 3.22 -11.89 -5.86
C LEU A 177 3.27 -13.11 -4.95
N ASN A 178 2.87 -12.93 -3.70
CA ASN A 178 2.87 -13.97 -2.68
C ASN A 178 1.43 -14.45 -2.46
N LEU A 179 1.21 -15.76 -2.55
CA LEU A 179 -0.05 -16.38 -2.18
C LEU A 179 -0.08 -16.55 -0.66
N LEU A 180 -0.92 -15.79 0.01
CA LEU A 180 -1.02 -15.80 1.46
C LEU A 180 -1.85 -16.97 1.97
N GLY A 181 -3.00 -17.21 1.37
CA GLY A 181 -3.90 -18.28 1.80
C GLY A 181 -5.25 -18.23 1.08
N LYS A 182 -6.20 -19.01 1.58
CA LYS A 182 -7.55 -19.14 1.04
C LYS A 182 -8.58 -18.70 2.08
N ILE A 183 -9.58 -17.93 1.67
CA ILE A 183 -10.69 -17.51 2.53
C ILE A 183 -11.57 -18.72 2.83
N ILE A 184 -11.83 -18.96 4.12
CA ILE A 184 -12.67 -20.05 4.61
C ILE A 184 -13.94 -19.55 5.27
N ASN A 185 -14.91 -20.44 5.50
CA ASN A 185 -16.20 -20.11 6.11
C ASN A 185 -16.12 -20.09 7.65
N GLU A 186 -15.16 -19.35 8.16
CA GLU A 186 -14.98 -19.12 9.58
C GLU A 186 -14.80 -17.63 9.83
N ARG A 187 -15.18 -17.16 11.02
CA ARG A 187 -14.83 -15.78 11.43
C ARG A 187 -13.35 -15.70 11.77
N ALA A 188 -12.72 -14.63 11.34
CA ALA A 188 -11.35 -14.36 11.71
C ALA A 188 -11.25 -14.11 13.21
N LYS A 189 -10.38 -14.86 13.88
CA LYS A 189 -9.99 -14.63 15.28
C LYS A 189 -8.71 -13.78 15.28
N PHE A 190 -8.87 -12.47 15.01
CA PHE A 190 -7.75 -11.54 15.11
C PHE A 190 -7.73 -10.93 16.51
N HIS A 191 -6.78 -11.36 17.34
CA HIS A 191 -6.51 -10.76 18.64
C HIS A 191 -5.27 -9.86 18.50
N GLY A 192 -5.48 -8.56 18.41
CA GLY A 192 -4.40 -7.58 18.43
C GLY A 192 -4.95 -6.16 18.51
N LYS A 193 -4.60 -5.43 19.57
CA LYS A 193 -4.67 -3.98 19.56
C LYS A 193 -3.48 -3.51 18.74
N PHE A 194 -3.74 -2.87 17.60
CA PHE A 194 -2.71 -2.25 16.79
C PHE A 194 -2.72 -0.76 17.10
N THR A 195 -1.59 -0.26 17.55
CA THR A 195 -1.37 1.16 17.72
C THR A 195 -0.80 1.69 16.41
N HIS A 196 -1.46 2.67 15.82
CA HIS A 196 -0.82 3.56 14.87
C HIS A 196 0.32 4.29 15.59
N PHE A 197 1.39 4.59 14.88
CA PHE A 197 2.52 5.32 15.41
C PHE A 197 2.13 6.73 15.87
#